data_6d7df28584fcf3a4cebba7be218c15aa
#
_entry.id   6d7df28584fcf3a4cebba7be218c15aa
#
_cell.length_a   1.000
_cell.length_b   1.000
_cell.length_c   1.000
_cell.angle_alpha   90.00
_cell.angle_beta   90.00
_cell.angle_gamma   90.00
#
_symmetry.space_group_name_H-M   'P 1'
#
loop_
_entity.id
_entity.type
_entity.pdbx_description
1 polymer ?
#
loop_
_entity_poly.entity_id
_entity_poly.type
_entity_poly.pdbx_seq_one_letter_code
_entity_poly.pdbx_strand_id
1 'polypeptide(L)'
;MELNGKIALITGGAQGIGRIISEDLARQGAHVILGDINFDGAEKTVAEIKGRGGKASAVQLDVSSAADVQSVFDSIIKEYKPVDIVVNNAGITRDGLLVRMKEVDWDLVLNINLKGSFLCSQQAAKQMMKQKSGVIINIASIVGIMGNFGQANYSASKAGLIGFTKTLAREVAPRGIRANAVAPGFIDTEMTQVLEKSVREKLIEQIPLARLGQPEDVARCVSFLVSENASYITGQVINVNGGMLM
;
A
#
# COMPACT_ATOMS: atom_id res chain seq x y z
N MET A 1 -7.29 18.70 -12.19
CA MET A 1 -7.05 17.62 -11.25
C MET A 1 -6.69 16.38 -12.06
N GLU A 2 -5.52 15.84 -11.84
CA GLU A 2 -4.90 14.83 -12.70
C GLU A 2 -5.61 13.46 -12.63
N LEU A 3 -6.29 13.17 -11.51
CA LEU A 3 -7.01 11.90 -11.29
C LEU A 3 -8.53 12.04 -11.35
N ASN A 4 -9.05 13.10 -11.97
CA ASN A 4 -10.48 13.32 -12.04
C ASN A 4 -11.19 12.14 -12.75
N GLY A 5 -12.26 11.63 -12.13
CA GLY A 5 -13.02 10.49 -12.63
C GLY A 5 -12.36 9.12 -12.46
N LYS A 6 -11.18 9.02 -11.83
CA LYS A 6 -10.54 7.75 -11.50
C LYS A 6 -11.12 7.16 -10.22
N ILE A 7 -11.27 5.84 -10.16
CA ILE A 7 -11.62 5.06 -8.97
C ILE A 7 -10.34 4.44 -8.42
N ALA A 8 -10.03 4.73 -7.15
CA ALA A 8 -8.85 4.21 -6.47
C ALA A 8 -9.26 3.40 -5.23
N LEU A 9 -8.89 2.13 -5.16
CA LEU A 9 -9.02 1.30 -3.96
C LEU A 9 -7.70 1.33 -3.18
N ILE A 10 -7.76 1.73 -1.92
CA ILE A 10 -6.63 1.72 -1.00
C ILE A 10 -6.93 0.73 0.14
N THR A 11 -6.14 -0.34 0.25
CA THR A 11 -6.28 -1.29 1.36
C THR A 11 -5.53 -0.80 2.60
N GLY A 12 -6.09 -1.01 3.79
CA GLY A 12 -5.54 -0.43 5.03
C GLY A 12 -5.65 1.09 5.04
N GLY A 13 -6.76 1.63 4.54
CA GLY A 13 -6.98 3.07 4.34
C GLY A 13 -7.43 3.84 5.59
N ALA A 14 -7.71 3.16 6.70
CA ALA A 14 -8.25 3.79 7.90
C ALA A 14 -7.23 4.67 8.65
N GLN A 15 -5.93 4.39 8.55
CA GLN A 15 -4.88 5.05 9.34
C GLN A 15 -3.52 5.10 8.65
N GLY A 16 -2.57 5.79 9.25
CA GLY A 16 -1.16 5.79 8.85
C GLY A 16 -0.94 6.18 7.38
N ILE A 17 -0.06 5.45 6.70
CA ILE A 17 0.31 5.70 5.31
C ILE A 17 -0.89 5.58 4.37
N GLY A 18 -1.76 4.56 4.55
CA GLY A 18 -2.93 4.33 3.71
C GLY A 18 -3.93 5.49 3.76
N ARG A 19 -4.17 6.05 4.95
CA ARG A 19 -5.00 7.24 5.13
C ARG A 19 -4.45 8.43 4.34
N ILE A 20 -3.16 8.75 4.49
CA ILE A 20 -2.54 9.90 3.83
C ILE A 20 -2.48 9.72 2.30
N ILE A 21 -2.25 8.50 1.82
CA ILE A 21 -2.39 8.18 0.39
C ILE A 21 -3.82 8.47 -0.08
N SER A 22 -4.84 8.04 0.66
CA SER A 22 -6.24 8.27 0.32
C SER A 22 -6.58 9.77 0.26
N GLU A 23 -6.12 10.55 1.24
CA GLU A 23 -6.31 12.00 1.27
C GLU A 23 -5.63 12.68 0.07
N ASP A 24 -4.40 12.26 -0.29
CA ASP A 24 -3.66 12.85 -1.39
C ASP A 24 -4.29 12.55 -2.76
N LEU A 25 -4.68 11.29 -3.01
CA LEU A 25 -5.34 10.90 -4.26
C LEU A 25 -6.72 11.55 -4.40
N ALA A 26 -7.49 11.68 -3.30
CA ALA A 26 -8.77 12.38 -3.31
C ALA A 26 -8.62 13.87 -3.64
N ARG A 27 -7.58 14.53 -3.08
CA ARG A 27 -7.24 15.93 -3.40
C ARG A 27 -6.89 16.12 -4.88
N GLN A 28 -6.35 15.09 -5.55
CA GLN A 28 -6.08 15.11 -6.99
C GLN A 28 -7.31 14.76 -7.84
N GLY A 29 -8.45 14.49 -7.23
CA GLY A 29 -9.74 14.33 -7.90
C GLY A 29 -10.20 12.89 -8.08
N ALA A 30 -9.46 11.89 -7.58
CA ALA A 30 -9.92 10.51 -7.56
C ALA A 30 -11.11 10.34 -6.60
N HIS A 31 -12.01 9.41 -6.92
CA HIS A 31 -12.90 8.85 -5.91
C HIS A 31 -12.13 7.72 -5.23
N VAL A 32 -11.77 7.89 -3.97
CA VAL A 32 -11.02 6.91 -3.20
C VAL A 32 -11.97 5.99 -2.42
N ILE A 33 -11.70 4.70 -2.47
CA ILE A 33 -12.42 3.67 -1.72
C ILE A 33 -11.44 3.12 -0.69
N LEU A 34 -11.72 3.34 0.59
CA LEU A 34 -10.90 2.91 1.70
C LEU A 34 -11.37 1.52 2.13
N GLY A 35 -10.61 0.48 1.78
CA GLY A 35 -10.86 -0.89 2.24
C GLY A 35 -10.08 -1.16 3.53
N ASP A 36 -10.77 -1.44 4.63
CA ASP A 36 -10.12 -1.71 5.90
C ASP A 36 -10.95 -2.71 6.74
N ILE A 37 -10.29 -3.49 7.59
CA ILE A 37 -10.97 -4.31 8.59
C ILE A 37 -11.56 -3.42 9.71
N ASN A 38 -10.91 -2.28 9.98
CA ASN A 38 -11.42 -1.22 10.87
C ASN A 38 -12.34 -0.28 10.08
N PHE A 39 -13.57 -0.71 9.84
CA PHE A 39 -14.55 0.04 9.06
C PHE A 39 -14.84 1.41 9.66
N ASP A 40 -15.02 1.50 10.98
CA ASP A 40 -15.29 2.77 11.67
C ASP A 40 -14.14 3.79 11.49
N GLY A 41 -12.90 3.31 11.53
CA GLY A 41 -11.72 4.12 11.24
C GLY A 41 -11.69 4.62 9.80
N ALA A 42 -12.07 3.76 8.85
CA ALA A 42 -12.17 4.14 7.44
C ALA A 42 -13.28 5.18 7.21
N GLU A 43 -14.44 5.04 7.86
CA GLU A 43 -15.52 6.03 7.78
C GLU A 43 -15.13 7.41 8.33
N LYS A 44 -14.37 7.46 9.43
CA LYS A 44 -13.83 8.72 9.95
C LYS A 44 -12.94 9.41 8.92
N THR A 45 -12.03 8.66 8.32
CA THR A 45 -11.15 9.19 7.25
C THR A 45 -11.97 9.65 6.03
N VAL A 46 -13.00 8.90 5.64
CA VAL A 46 -13.93 9.30 4.57
C VAL A 46 -14.63 10.62 4.89
N ALA A 47 -15.12 10.79 6.13
CA ALA A 47 -15.77 12.03 6.56
C ALA A 47 -14.80 13.23 6.47
N GLU A 48 -13.54 13.07 6.87
CA GLU A 48 -12.53 14.11 6.76
C GLU A 48 -12.21 14.47 5.29
N ILE A 49 -12.06 13.46 4.42
CA ILE A 49 -11.84 13.68 2.98
C ILE A 49 -13.01 14.45 2.37
N LYS A 50 -14.25 14.03 2.66
CA LYS A 50 -15.46 14.71 2.18
C LYS A 50 -15.58 16.14 2.72
N GLY A 51 -15.24 16.36 4.00
CA GLY A 51 -15.21 17.68 4.62
C GLY A 51 -14.24 18.66 3.94
N ARG A 52 -13.22 18.15 3.26
CA ARG A 52 -12.26 18.93 2.44
C ARG A 52 -12.64 18.98 0.95
N GLY A 53 -13.85 18.53 0.57
CA GLY A 53 -14.35 18.55 -0.80
C GLY A 53 -13.88 17.38 -1.68
N GLY A 54 -13.20 16.39 -1.12
CA GLY A 54 -12.80 15.17 -1.82
C GLY A 54 -13.96 14.16 -1.95
N LYS A 55 -13.75 13.15 -2.80
CA LYS A 55 -14.69 12.04 -3.00
C LYS A 55 -14.13 10.77 -2.36
N ALA A 56 -14.84 10.18 -1.42
CA ALA A 56 -14.41 8.99 -0.72
C ALA A 56 -15.58 8.11 -0.30
N SER A 57 -15.33 6.81 -0.17
CA SER A 57 -16.24 5.81 0.39
C SER A 57 -15.44 4.80 1.21
N ALA A 58 -16.04 4.20 2.23
CA ALA A 58 -15.45 3.12 3.01
C ALA A 58 -16.06 1.78 2.64
N VAL A 59 -15.28 0.72 2.70
CA VAL A 59 -15.76 -0.66 2.61
C VAL A 59 -15.03 -1.51 3.64
N GLN A 60 -15.74 -2.38 4.32
CA GLN A 60 -15.11 -3.39 5.17
C GLN A 60 -14.40 -4.41 4.28
N LEU A 61 -13.12 -4.66 4.55
CA LEU A 61 -12.30 -5.55 3.73
C LEU A 61 -11.25 -6.27 4.58
N ASP A 62 -11.40 -7.58 4.68
CA ASP A 62 -10.31 -8.47 5.10
C ASP A 62 -9.55 -8.94 3.84
N VAL A 63 -8.36 -8.38 3.60
CA VAL A 63 -7.53 -8.72 2.45
C VAL A 63 -7.05 -10.18 2.47
N SER A 64 -7.03 -10.86 3.62
CA SER A 64 -6.64 -12.26 3.73
C SER A 64 -7.73 -13.24 3.24
N SER A 65 -8.98 -12.76 3.12
CA SER A 65 -10.16 -13.49 2.66
C SER A 65 -10.38 -13.31 1.17
N ALA A 66 -10.23 -14.38 0.39
CA ALA A 66 -10.48 -14.34 -1.05
C ALA A 66 -11.95 -13.99 -1.38
N ALA A 67 -12.90 -14.44 -0.53
CA ALA A 67 -14.32 -14.17 -0.69
C ALA A 67 -14.64 -12.68 -0.46
N ASP A 68 -14.07 -12.07 0.60
CA ASP A 68 -14.24 -10.65 0.89
C ASP A 68 -13.67 -9.78 -0.24
N VAL A 69 -12.44 -10.09 -0.66
CA VAL A 69 -11.79 -9.37 -1.77
C VAL A 69 -12.65 -9.43 -3.02
N GLN A 70 -13.14 -10.63 -3.41
CA GLN A 70 -14.02 -10.79 -4.57
C GLN A 70 -15.30 -9.94 -4.42
N SER A 71 -15.98 -10.04 -3.27
CA SER A 71 -17.21 -9.32 -2.98
C SER A 71 -17.03 -7.81 -3.06
N VAL A 72 -15.94 -7.28 -2.50
CA VAL A 72 -15.64 -5.85 -2.55
C VAL A 72 -15.41 -5.37 -3.99
N PHE A 73 -14.61 -6.09 -4.78
CA PHE A 73 -14.40 -5.72 -6.18
C PHE A 73 -15.68 -5.77 -7.01
N ASP A 74 -16.55 -6.74 -6.76
CA ASP A 74 -17.87 -6.84 -7.43
C ASP A 74 -18.80 -5.69 -7.03
N SER A 75 -18.80 -5.29 -5.74
CA SER A 75 -19.59 -4.15 -5.27
C SER A 75 -19.10 -2.82 -5.88
N ILE A 76 -17.79 -2.63 -5.99
CA ILE A 76 -17.21 -1.43 -6.62
C ILE A 76 -17.63 -1.30 -8.08
N ILE A 77 -17.61 -2.41 -8.85
CA ILE A 77 -18.06 -2.38 -10.24
C ILE A 77 -19.54 -2.01 -10.32
N LYS A 78 -20.36 -2.56 -9.44
CA LYS A 78 -21.81 -2.35 -9.44
C LYS A 78 -22.19 -0.91 -9.08
N GLU A 79 -21.48 -0.31 -8.13
CA GLU A 79 -21.80 1.01 -7.59
C GLU A 79 -21.17 2.15 -8.39
N TYR A 80 -19.96 1.94 -8.93
CA TYR A 80 -19.20 2.97 -9.63
C TYR A 80 -18.84 2.54 -11.06
N LYS A 81 -17.72 1.87 -11.19
CA LYS A 81 -17.13 1.27 -12.39
C LYS A 81 -15.92 0.42 -11.94
N PRO A 82 -15.29 -0.36 -12.84
CA PRO A 82 -14.04 -1.04 -12.50
C PRO A 82 -12.96 -0.08 -11.99
N VAL A 83 -12.12 -0.58 -11.07
CA VAL A 83 -11.06 0.24 -10.45
C VAL A 83 -9.99 0.66 -11.48
N ASP A 84 -9.53 1.91 -11.40
CA ASP A 84 -8.41 2.42 -12.20
C ASP A 84 -7.07 2.27 -11.46
N ILE A 85 -7.10 2.38 -10.12
CA ILE A 85 -5.91 2.38 -9.26
C ILE A 85 -6.17 1.44 -8.08
N VAL A 86 -5.20 0.58 -7.79
CA VAL A 86 -5.17 -0.19 -6.53
C VAL A 86 -3.87 0.09 -5.79
N VAL A 87 -3.98 0.44 -4.52
CA VAL A 87 -2.84 0.57 -3.61
C VAL A 87 -2.95 -0.52 -2.54
N ASN A 88 -2.13 -1.54 -2.66
CA ASN A 88 -1.99 -2.60 -1.67
C ASN A 88 -1.12 -2.09 -0.51
N ASN A 89 -1.75 -1.49 0.48
CA ASN A 89 -1.07 -0.93 1.65
C ASN A 89 -1.35 -1.71 2.94
N ALA A 90 -2.46 -2.46 3.02
CA ALA A 90 -2.77 -3.27 4.19
C ALA A 90 -1.58 -4.16 4.59
N GLY A 91 -1.24 -4.12 5.88
CA GLY A 91 -0.12 -4.91 6.39
C GLY A 91 0.04 -4.75 7.90
N ILE A 92 0.63 -5.78 8.49
CA ILE A 92 0.92 -5.86 9.92
C ILE A 92 2.35 -6.32 10.17
N THR A 93 2.83 -6.12 11.38
CA THR A 93 4.03 -6.77 11.92
C THR A 93 3.67 -7.68 13.08
N ARG A 94 4.47 -8.72 13.30
CA ARG A 94 4.49 -9.58 14.47
C ARG A 94 5.94 -9.91 14.75
N ASP A 95 6.60 -8.97 15.45
CA ASP A 95 8.05 -9.01 15.66
C ASP A 95 8.41 -10.04 16.72
N GLY A 96 9.51 -10.74 16.51
CA GLY A 96 10.04 -11.74 17.41
C GLY A 96 11.31 -12.40 16.87
N LEU A 97 12.18 -12.86 17.75
CA LEU A 97 13.38 -13.60 17.35
C LEU A 97 12.99 -14.86 16.57
N LEU A 98 13.68 -15.16 15.49
CA LEU A 98 13.41 -16.31 14.63
C LEU A 98 13.25 -17.62 15.44
N VAL A 99 14.15 -17.86 16.39
CA VAL A 99 14.13 -19.08 17.25
C VAL A 99 12.93 -19.16 18.20
N ARG A 100 12.17 -18.10 18.37
CA ARG A 100 10.97 -18.01 19.23
C ARG A 100 9.72 -17.63 18.46
N MET A 101 9.83 -17.38 17.16
CA MET A 101 8.71 -16.99 16.31
C MET A 101 7.73 -18.15 16.19
N LYS A 102 6.46 -17.86 16.46
CA LYS A 102 5.41 -18.88 16.33
C LYS A 102 4.96 -18.96 14.87
N GLU A 103 4.64 -20.16 14.41
CA GLU A 103 4.11 -20.40 13.06
C GLU A 103 2.86 -19.57 12.78
N VAL A 104 1.96 -19.42 13.77
CA VAL A 104 0.76 -18.58 13.64
C VAL A 104 1.08 -17.11 13.37
N ASP A 105 2.16 -16.55 13.93
CA ASP A 105 2.59 -15.17 13.68
C ASP A 105 3.25 -15.03 12.31
N TRP A 106 3.96 -16.05 11.87
CA TRP A 106 4.51 -16.15 10.53
C TRP A 106 3.39 -16.17 9.48
N ASP A 107 2.46 -17.10 9.61
CA ASP A 107 1.35 -17.28 8.67
C ASP A 107 0.45 -16.03 8.60
N LEU A 108 0.16 -15.44 9.75
CA LEU A 108 -0.67 -14.24 9.82
C LEU A 108 -0.07 -13.08 9.01
N VAL A 109 1.25 -12.84 9.19
CA VAL A 109 1.95 -11.77 8.47
C VAL A 109 2.00 -12.05 6.96
N LEU A 110 2.31 -13.28 6.55
CA LEU A 110 2.31 -13.64 5.13
C LEU A 110 0.92 -13.59 4.51
N ASN A 111 -0.09 -14.05 5.22
CA ASN A 111 -1.48 -14.04 4.73
C ASN A 111 -1.99 -12.62 4.50
N ILE A 112 -1.70 -11.69 5.39
CA ILE A 112 -2.16 -10.30 5.24
C ILE A 112 -1.28 -9.55 4.23
N ASN A 113 0.05 -9.51 4.46
CA ASN A 113 0.93 -8.62 3.71
C ASN A 113 1.18 -9.08 2.27
N LEU A 114 1.35 -10.39 2.04
CA LEU A 114 1.71 -10.93 0.73
C LEU A 114 0.51 -11.53 0.01
N LYS A 115 -0.18 -12.49 0.62
CA LYS A 115 -1.34 -13.12 0.02
C LYS A 115 -2.48 -12.12 -0.20
N GLY A 116 -2.74 -11.22 0.76
CA GLY A 116 -3.75 -10.17 0.61
C GLY A 116 -3.47 -9.25 -0.58
N SER A 117 -2.21 -8.81 -0.73
CA SER A 117 -1.79 -8.02 -1.89
C SER A 117 -1.93 -8.79 -3.20
N PHE A 118 -1.64 -10.10 -3.21
CA PHE A 118 -1.87 -10.98 -4.36
C PHE A 118 -3.37 -11.05 -4.71
N LEU A 119 -4.25 -11.31 -3.75
CA LEU A 119 -5.69 -11.43 -3.98
C LEU A 119 -6.29 -10.14 -4.56
N CYS A 120 -5.96 -8.99 -3.97
CA CYS A 120 -6.42 -7.69 -4.48
C CYS A 120 -5.86 -7.39 -5.87
N SER A 121 -4.57 -7.64 -6.11
CA SER A 121 -3.95 -7.45 -7.43
C SER A 121 -4.54 -8.36 -8.49
N GLN A 122 -4.89 -9.61 -8.14
CA GLN A 122 -5.51 -10.55 -9.07
C GLN A 122 -6.90 -10.07 -9.52
N GLN A 123 -7.73 -9.58 -8.59
CA GLN A 123 -9.04 -9.05 -8.95
C GLN A 123 -8.93 -7.74 -9.75
N ALA A 124 -8.01 -6.85 -9.34
CA ALA A 124 -7.72 -5.63 -10.09
C ALA A 124 -7.27 -5.95 -11.51
N ALA A 125 -6.29 -6.85 -11.68
CA ALA A 125 -5.76 -7.22 -12.99
C ALA A 125 -6.84 -7.79 -13.91
N LYS A 126 -7.75 -8.65 -13.41
CA LYS A 126 -8.87 -9.18 -14.19
C LYS A 126 -9.76 -8.07 -14.79
N GLN A 127 -10.00 -7.00 -14.02
CA GLN A 127 -10.80 -5.85 -14.45
C GLN A 127 -10.01 -4.95 -15.40
N MET A 128 -8.80 -4.56 -14.99
CA MET A 128 -7.92 -3.65 -15.72
C MET A 128 -7.52 -4.21 -17.09
N MET A 129 -7.33 -5.53 -17.21
CA MET A 129 -7.04 -6.18 -18.51
C MET A 129 -8.18 -6.04 -19.51
N LYS A 130 -9.45 -6.00 -19.06
CA LYS A 130 -10.61 -5.72 -19.91
C LYS A 130 -10.67 -4.25 -20.29
N GLN A 131 -10.32 -3.34 -19.37
CA GLN A 131 -10.24 -1.90 -19.62
C GLN A 131 -9.05 -1.50 -20.48
N LYS A 132 -7.99 -2.33 -20.55
CA LYS A 132 -6.69 -2.06 -21.17
C LYS A 132 -6.00 -0.83 -20.54
N SER A 133 -6.23 -0.60 -19.26
CA SER A 133 -5.61 0.47 -18.47
C SER A 133 -5.72 0.18 -16.99
N GLY A 134 -4.78 0.68 -16.20
CA GLY A 134 -4.80 0.59 -14.74
C GLY A 134 -3.42 0.72 -14.11
N VAL A 135 -3.40 0.99 -12.81
CA VAL A 135 -2.15 1.08 -12.05
C VAL A 135 -2.31 0.33 -10.72
N ILE A 136 -1.34 -0.52 -10.42
CA ILE A 136 -1.25 -1.24 -9.15
C ILE A 136 0.03 -0.81 -8.44
N ILE A 137 -0.11 -0.34 -7.19
CA ILE A 137 1.00 0.04 -6.33
C ILE A 137 1.01 -0.87 -5.11
N ASN A 138 2.14 -1.51 -4.86
CA ASN A 138 2.37 -2.35 -3.69
C ASN A 138 3.24 -1.60 -2.67
N ILE A 139 2.76 -1.42 -1.45
CA ILE A 139 3.55 -0.81 -0.37
C ILE A 139 4.42 -1.92 0.25
N ALA A 140 5.67 -1.97 -0.21
CA ALA A 140 6.71 -2.85 0.30
C ALA A 140 7.34 -2.29 1.58
N SER A 141 8.64 -2.43 1.76
CA SER A 141 9.46 -1.83 2.82
C SER A 141 10.93 -2.00 2.48
N ILE A 142 11.79 -1.11 2.96
CA ILE A 142 13.25 -1.34 2.95
C ILE A 142 13.63 -2.61 3.69
N VAL A 143 12.85 -3.00 4.71
CA VAL A 143 13.05 -4.25 5.46
C VAL A 143 12.94 -5.49 4.56
N GLY A 144 12.11 -5.44 3.52
CA GLY A 144 12.05 -6.48 2.48
C GLY A 144 13.29 -6.56 1.59
N ILE A 145 14.16 -5.53 1.61
CA ILE A 145 15.39 -5.50 0.81
C ILE A 145 16.60 -5.83 1.69
N MET A 146 16.71 -5.18 2.87
CA MET A 146 17.89 -5.29 3.73
C MET A 146 17.74 -6.27 4.89
N GLY A 147 16.51 -6.71 5.19
CA GLY A 147 16.21 -7.44 6.43
C GLY A 147 16.15 -6.51 7.66
N ASN A 148 15.62 -7.03 8.77
CA ASN A 148 15.69 -6.38 10.07
C ASN A 148 15.62 -7.42 11.19
N PHE A 149 16.34 -7.14 12.27
CA PHE A 149 16.36 -8.00 13.45
C PHE A 149 14.94 -8.20 14.03
N GLY A 150 14.57 -9.44 14.30
CA GLY A 150 13.25 -9.77 14.84
C GLY A 150 12.08 -9.72 13.87
N GLN A 151 12.32 -9.49 12.58
CA GLN A 151 11.27 -9.31 11.55
C GLN A 151 11.37 -10.33 10.41
N ALA A 152 11.68 -11.58 10.70
CA ALA A 152 11.85 -12.60 9.67
C ALA A 152 10.59 -12.79 8.80
N ASN A 153 9.39 -12.86 9.41
CA ASN A 153 8.10 -12.94 8.71
C ASN A 153 7.79 -11.69 7.88
N TYR A 154 7.99 -10.50 8.47
CA TYR A 154 7.74 -9.24 7.81
C TYR A 154 8.70 -9.03 6.63
N SER A 155 10.01 -9.26 6.83
CA SER A 155 11.01 -9.22 5.76
C SER A 155 10.65 -10.14 4.61
N ALA A 156 10.32 -11.41 4.92
CA ALA A 156 9.92 -12.39 3.91
C ALA A 156 8.68 -11.92 3.13
N SER A 157 7.65 -11.39 3.83
CA SER A 157 6.44 -10.91 3.19
C SER A 157 6.70 -9.74 2.24
N LYS A 158 7.53 -8.76 2.65
CA LYS A 158 7.83 -7.58 1.85
C LYS A 158 8.83 -7.87 0.72
N ALA A 159 9.78 -8.79 0.91
CA ALA A 159 10.64 -9.30 -0.15
C ALA A 159 9.82 -10.08 -1.21
N GLY A 160 8.89 -10.94 -0.76
CA GLY A 160 7.96 -11.64 -1.64
C GLY A 160 7.11 -10.67 -2.47
N LEU A 161 6.64 -9.59 -1.84
CA LEU A 161 5.84 -8.56 -2.53
C LEU A 161 6.64 -7.83 -3.62
N ILE A 162 7.94 -7.60 -3.41
CA ILE A 162 8.85 -7.04 -4.41
C ILE A 162 8.97 -7.98 -5.62
N GLY A 163 9.21 -9.27 -5.39
CA GLY A 163 9.28 -10.28 -6.45
C GLY A 163 7.96 -10.42 -7.20
N PHE A 164 6.85 -10.46 -6.46
CA PHE A 164 5.49 -10.49 -7.02
C PHE A 164 5.22 -9.28 -7.93
N THR A 165 5.57 -8.07 -7.49
CA THR A 165 5.39 -6.84 -8.29
C THR A 165 6.08 -6.92 -9.65
N LYS A 166 7.32 -7.43 -9.68
CA LYS A 166 8.09 -7.57 -10.94
C LYS A 166 7.44 -8.55 -11.91
N THR A 167 6.92 -9.67 -11.40
CA THR A 167 6.19 -10.66 -12.20
C THR A 167 4.88 -10.08 -12.71
N LEU A 168 4.08 -9.50 -11.81
CA LEU A 168 2.81 -8.86 -12.16
C LEU A 168 3.00 -7.82 -13.27
N ALA A 169 4.00 -6.94 -13.13
CA ALA A 169 4.30 -5.93 -14.14
C ALA A 169 4.52 -6.53 -15.54
N ARG A 170 5.27 -7.66 -15.64
CA ARG A 170 5.51 -8.35 -16.90
C ARG A 170 4.24 -8.93 -17.53
N GLU A 171 3.36 -9.48 -16.69
CA GLU A 171 2.13 -10.12 -17.15
C GLU A 171 1.07 -9.11 -17.62
N VAL A 172 0.98 -7.95 -16.96
CA VAL A 172 -0.09 -6.98 -17.23
C VAL A 172 0.31 -5.85 -18.19
N ALA A 173 1.62 -5.59 -18.36
CA ALA A 173 2.12 -4.51 -19.24
C ALA A 173 1.62 -4.60 -20.68
N PRO A 174 1.49 -5.78 -21.33
CA PRO A 174 0.93 -5.88 -22.69
C PRO A 174 -0.53 -5.41 -22.81
N ARG A 175 -1.19 -5.19 -21.68
CA ARG A 175 -2.56 -4.66 -21.58
C ARG A 175 -2.63 -3.21 -21.14
N GLY A 176 -1.51 -2.47 -21.17
CA GLY A 176 -1.46 -1.06 -20.76
C GLY A 176 -1.60 -0.84 -19.26
N ILE A 177 -1.27 -1.84 -18.44
CA ILE A 177 -1.37 -1.76 -16.99
C ILE A 177 0.04 -1.67 -16.41
N ARG A 178 0.24 -0.80 -15.43
CA ARG A 178 1.51 -0.65 -14.72
C ARG A 178 1.42 -1.21 -13.30
N ALA A 179 2.48 -1.85 -12.84
CA ALA A 179 2.60 -2.32 -11.47
C ALA A 179 3.97 -1.94 -10.91
N ASN A 180 4.00 -1.22 -9.79
CA ASN A 180 5.23 -0.81 -9.12
C ASN A 180 5.13 -1.04 -7.62
N ALA A 181 6.27 -1.08 -6.94
CA ALA A 181 6.37 -1.11 -5.49
C ALA A 181 6.96 0.20 -4.97
N VAL A 182 6.46 0.67 -3.83
CA VAL A 182 7.10 1.70 -3.03
C VAL A 182 7.66 1.01 -1.80
N ALA A 183 8.92 1.26 -1.47
CA ALA A 183 9.61 0.72 -0.30
C ALA A 183 9.92 1.86 0.70
N PRO A 184 8.99 2.15 1.64
CA PRO A 184 9.23 3.13 2.68
C PRO A 184 10.37 2.70 3.60
N GLY A 185 11.13 3.68 4.08
CA GLY A 185 12.02 3.55 5.21
C GLY A 185 11.26 3.63 6.54
N PHE A 186 11.91 4.22 7.54
CA PHE A 186 11.26 4.53 8.81
C PHE A 186 10.40 5.79 8.68
N ILE A 187 9.09 5.59 8.71
CA ILE A 187 8.08 6.65 8.56
C ILE A 187 7.46 6.95 9.93
N ASP A 188 7.31 8.23 10.27
CA ASP A 188 6.70 8.68 11.53
C ASP A 188 5.18 8.42 11.49
N THR A 189 4.79 7.31 12.06
CA THR A 189 3.40 6.84 12.19
C THR A 189 3.16 6.38 13.63
N GLU A 190 1.94 6.09 14.00
CA GLU A 190 1.62 5.53 15.33
C GLU A 190 2.48 4.28 15.65
N MET A 191 2.79 3.48 14.63
CA MET A 191 3.63 2.28 14.77
C MET A 191 5.09 2.62 15.19
N THR A 192 5.63 3.74 14.76
CA THR A 192 7.01 4.17 15.09
C THR A 192 7.07 5.11 16.28
N GLN A 193 5.95 5.73 16.65
CA GLN A 193 5.88 6.63 17.83
C GLN A 193 5.98 5.88 19.15
N VAL A 194 5.66 4.59 19.18
CA VAL A 194 5.82 3.74 20.37
C VAL A 194 7.29 3.37 20.65
N LEU A 195 8.20 3.64 19.72
CA LEU A 195 9.63 3.37 19.91
C LEU A 195 10.23 4.36 20.94
N GLU A 196 11.09 3.85 21.79
CA GLU A 196 11.86 4.68 22.74
C GLU A 196 12.66 5.75 22.01
N LYS A 197 12.83 6.93 22.63
CA LYS A 197 13.53 8.07 22.05
C LYS A 197 14.94 7.69 21.59
N SER A 198 15.67 6.92 22.40
CA SER A 198 17.04 6.46 22.12
C SER A 198 17.11 5.57 20.86
N VAL A 199 16.05 4.77 20.60
CA VAL A 199 15.94 3.93 19.39
C VAL A 199 15.66 4.81 18.17
N ARG A 200 14.75 5.79 18.31
CA ARG A 200 14.44 6.75 17.23
C ARG A 200 15.68 7.57 16.83
N GLU A 201 16.47 8.05 17.80
CA GLU A 201 17.71 8.79 17.54
C GLU A 201 18.70 7.94 16.74
N LYS A 202 18.94 6.69 17.14
CA LYS A 202 19.82 5.76 16.40
C LYS A 202 19.33 5.45 14.98
N LEU A 203 18.03 5.41 14.77
CA LEU A 203 17.47 5.24 13.42
C LEU A 203 17.69 6.47 12.56
N ILE A 204 17.52 7.67 13.13
CA ILE A 204 17.76 8.95 12.43
C ILE A 204 19.24 9.08 12.02
N GLU A 205 20.19 8.65 12.87
CA GLU A 205 21.63 8.64 12.55
C GLU A 205 21.96 7.80 11.30
N GLN A 206 21.15 6.78 10.99
CA GLN A 206 21.34 5.93 9.81
C GLN A 206 20.69 6.51 8.54
N ILE A 207 19.94 7.61 8.65
CA ILE A 207 19.24 8.24 7.54
C ILE A 207 20.01 9.46 7.06
N PRO A 208 20.59 9.48 5.84
CA PRO A 208 21.34 10.63 5.31
C PRO A 208 20.57 11.96 5.37
N LEU A 209 19.25 11.96 5.17
CA LEU A 209 18.41 13.16 5.31
C LEU A 209 18.14 13.56 6.77
N ALA A 210 18.72 12.85 7.76
CA ALA A 210 18.72 13.14 9.19
C ALA A 210 17.32 13.38 9.81
N ARG A 211 16.29 12.71 9.27
CA ARG A 211 14.91 12.71 9.80
C ARG A 211 14.19 11.43 9.46
N LEU A 212 13.18 11.08 10.25
CA LEU A 212 12.19 10.09 9.82
C LEU A 212 11.41 10.63 8.62
N GLY A 213 10.98 9.73 7.72
CA GLY A 213 10.03 10.08 6.68
C GLY A 213 8.67 10.42 7.28
N GLN A 214 7.89 11.20 6.56
CA GLN A 214 6.49 11.45 6.89
C GLN A 214 5.60 10.61 5.97
N PRO A 215 4.38 10.22 6.39
CA PRO A 215 3.44 9.52 5.51
C PRO A 215 3.21 10.24 4.16
N GLU A 216 3.30 11.58 4.16
CA GLU A 216 3.20 12.41 2.95
C GLU A 216 4.36 12.18 1.98
N ASP A 217 5.57 11.81 2.47
CA ASP A 217 6.69 11.50 1.58
C ASP A 217 6.37 10.24 0.75
N VAL A 218 5.70 9.25 1.36
CA VAL A 218 5.24 8.03 0.68
C VAL A 218 4.06 8.35 -0.25
N ALA A 219 3.07 9.12 0.22
CA ALA A 219 1.89 9.47 -0.56
C ALA A 219 2.24 10.21 -1.85
N ARG A 220 3.18 11.17 -1.81
CA ARG A 220 3.66 11.88 -3.01
C ARG A 220 4.31 10.94 -4.03
N CYS A 221 5.07 9.94 -3.57
CA CYS A 221 5.64 8.93 -4.45
C CYS A 221 4.54 8.07 -5.10
N VAL A 222 3.54 7.64 -4.33
CA VAL A 222 2.39 6.91 -4.87
C VAL A 222 1.65 7.76 -5.89
N SER A 223 1.36 9.03 -5.59
CA SER A 223 0.68 9.96 -6.49
C SER A 223 1.43 10.16 -7.80
N PHE A 224 2.75 10.31 -7.75
CA PHE A 224 3.58 10.34 -8.95
C PHE A 224 3.45 9.03 -9.75
N LEU A 225 3.56 7.87 -9.10
CA LEU A 225 3.53 6.58 -9.78
C LEU A 225 2.16 6.27 -10.39
N VAL A 226 1.06 6.77 -9.87
CA VAL A 226 -0.27 6.55 -10.45
C VAL A 226 -0.60 7.55 -11.56
N SER A 227 0.13 8.64 -11.68
CA SER A 227 -0.07 9.68 -12.70
C SER A 227 0.48 9.29 -14.07
N GLU A 228 0.12 10.08 -15.09
CA GLU A 228 0.66 9.95 -16.45
C GLU A 228 2.16 10.29 -16.53
N ASN A 229 2.70 11.06 -15.57
CA ASN A 229 4.12 11.38 -15.49
C ASN A 229 5.00 10.12 -15.28
N ALA A 230 4.40 9.03 -14.78
CA ALA A 230 5.05 7.73 -14.60
C ALA A 230 4.64 6.71 -15.68
N SER A 231 4.13 7.14 -16.83
CA SER A 231 3.58 6.26 -17.89
C SER A 231 4.60 5.23 -18.41
N TYR A 232 5.89 5.50 -18.33
CA TYR A 232 6.96 4.58 -18.74
C TYR A 232 7.66 3.87 -17.58
N ILE A 233 7.03 3.87 -16.36
CA ILE A 233 7.59 3.24 -15.15
C ILE A 233 6.71 2.05 -14.76
N THR A 234 7.23 0.83 -14.89
CA THR A 234 6.60 -0.41 -14.43
C THR A 234 7.63 -1.42 -13.95
N GLY A 235 7.28 -2.27 -13.00
CA GLY A 235 8.15 -3.30 -12.41
C GLY A 235 9.22 -2.74 -11.47
N GLN A 236 9.17 -1.46 -11.12
CA GLN A 236 10.17 -0.80 -10.29
C GLN A 236 9.85 -0.89 -8.81
N VAL A 237 10.90 -0.80 -7.99
CA VAL A 237 10.83 -0.63 -6.54
C VAL A 237 11.43 0.72 -6.21
N ILE A 238 10.57 1.67 -5.82
CA ILE A 238 11.02 3.03 -5.50
C ILE A 238 11.23 3.13 -3.99
N ASN A 239 12.46 3.37 -3.60
CA ASN A 239 12.83 3.58 -2.19
C ASN A 239 12.43 5.00 -1.76
N VAL A 240 11.64 5.10 -0.66
CA VAL A 240 11.29 6.36 0.00
C VAL A 240 11.79 6.28 1.43
N ASN A 241 13.10 6.45 1.62
CA ASN A 241 13.79 6.11 2.86
C ASN A 241 14.84 7.13 3.33
N GLY A 242 14.88 8.32 2.72
CA GLY A 242 15.83 9.38 3.08
C GLY A 242 17.29 9.04 2.81
N GLY A 243 17.57 8.07 1.93
CA GLY A 243 18.91 7.60 1.59
C GLY A 243 19.45 6.48 2.50
N MET A 244 18.64 5.96 3.43
CA MET A 244 19.04 4.88 4.33
C MET A 244 19.50 3.62 3.58
N LEU A 245 18.92 3.38 2.42
CA LEU A 245 19.30 2.33 1.49
C LEU A 245 19.40 2.92 0.07
N MET A 246 20.58 2.79 -0.52
CA MET A 246 20.90 3.25 -1.87
C MET A 246 21.39 2.09 -2.72
#